data_3beb46734995ac9c0c6d61726c549758
#
_entry.id   3beb46734995ac9c0c6d61726c549758
#
_cell.length_a   1.000
_cell.length_b   1.000
_cell.length_c   1.000
_cell.angle_alpha   90.00
_cell.angle_beta   90.00
_cell.angle_gamma   90.00
#
_symmetry.space_group_name_H-M   'P 1'
#
loop_
_entity.id
_entity.type
_entity.pdbx_description
1 polymer ?
#
loop_
_entity_poly.entity_id
_entity_poly.type
_entity_poly.pdbx_seq_one_letter_code
_entity_poly.pdbx_strand_id
1 'polypeptide(L)'
;MKIAVRYYTKTGNTKRLAEAIANAIGVEALPISAPITEPVDILFLGNSYYAFTIDPEVRTFVSSLDKEKVGRIVNFGSAAMMNSTWKKIKAVADKAGIQMDEREFHCKGEFKGVHKGKPDETDLKAAAEFARKIIG
;
A
#
# COMPACT_ATOMS: atom_id res chain seq x y z
N MET A 1 7.63 -11.02 -14.24
CA MET A 1 6.49 -10.30 -13.64
C MET A 1 6.90 -8.87 -13.34
N LYS A 2 6.13 -7.92 -13.80
CA LYS A 2 6.39 -6.50 -13.54
C LYS A 2 5.61 -6.03 -12.32
N ILE A 3 6.28 -5.32 -11.42
CA ILE A 3 5.74 -4.94 -10.13
C ILE A 3 6.06 -3.47 -9.86
N ALA A 4 5.10 -2.75 -9.32
CA ALA A 4 5.32 -1.38 -8.82
C ALA A 4 4.91 -1.31 -7.36
N VAL A 5 5.58 -0.42 -6.61
CA VAL A 5 5.23 -0.09 -5.23
C VAL A 5 4.98 1.40 -5.16
N ARG A 6 3.80 1.78 -4.71
CA ARG A 6 3.43 3.19 -4.52
C ARG A 6 2.87 3.36 -3.13
N TYR A 7 3.15 4.51 -2.51
CA TYR A 7 2.68 4.78 -1.15
C TYR A 7 2.25 6.22 -0.98
N TYR A 8 1.38 6.43 0.00
CA TYR A 8 1.03 7.75 0.51
C TYR A 8 1.15 7.72 2.03
N THR A 9 1.82 8.69 2.60
CA THR A 9 2.02 8.75 4.05
C THR A 9 2.12 10.19 4.53
N LYS A 10 1.60 10.46 5.73
CA LYS A 10 1.77 11.75 6.42
C LYS A 10 2.81 11.67 7.52
N THR A 11 3.02 10.47 8.09
CA THR A 11 3.89 10.27 9.23
C THR A 11 5.21 9.58 8.90
N GLY A 12 5.32 9.01 7.69
CA GLY A 12 6.48 8.21 7.29
C GLY A 12 6.34 6.72 7.58
N ASN A 13 5.32 6.30 8.31
CA ASN A 13 5.14 4.90 8.69
C ASN A 13 4.92 4.00 7.48
N THR A 14 4.00 4.37 6.61
CA THR A 14 3.68 3.58 5.41
C THR A 14 4.85 3.59 4.43
N LYS A 15 5.62 4.68 4.37
CA LYS A 15 6.84 4.75 3.55
C LYS A 15 7.85 3.68 3.98
N ARG A 16 8.05 3.52 5.29
CA ARG A 16 8.98 2.50 5.82
C ARG A 16 8.56 1.10 5.41
N LEU A 17 7.25 0.81 5.47
CA LEU A 17 6.71 -0.46 5.01
C LEU A 17 6.92 -0.65 3.50
N ALA A 18 6.65 0.40 2.73
CA ALA A 18 6.82 0.37 1.28
C ALA A 18 8.26 0.08 0.89
N GLU A 19 9.21 0.70 1.59
CA GLU A 19 10.63 0.47 1.33
C GLU A 19 11.05 -0.96 1.69
N ALA A 20 10.53 -1.51 2.79
CA ALA A 20 10.81 -2.89 3.16
C ALA A 20 10.28 -3.88 2.11
N ILE A 21 9.07 -3.65 1.62
CA ILE A 21 8.46 -4.46 0.57
C ILE A 21 9.27 -4.35 -0.72
N ALA A 22 9.58 -3.13 -1.15
CA ALA A 22 10.30 -2.89 -2.40
C ALA A 22 11.68 -3.53 -2.38
N ASN A 23 12.42 -3.38 -1.28
CA ASN A 23 13.72 -3.99 -1.12
C ASN A 23 13.66 -5.51 -1.21
N ALA A 24 12.63 -6.11 -0.63
CA ALA A 24 12.47 -7.56 -0.60
C ALA A 24 12.25 -8.15 -1.99
N ILE A 25 11.64 -7.41 -2.89
CA ILE A 25 11.28 -7.90 -4.23
C ILE A 25 12.02 -7.20 -5.37
N GLY A 26 13.02 -6.37 -5.03
CA GLY A 26 13.93 -5.82 -6.01
C GLY A 26 13.39 -4.68 -6.87
N VAL A 27 12.47 -3.88 -6.33
CA VAL A 27 11.93 -2.71 -7.03
C VAL A 27 12.08 -1.46 -6.17
N GLU A 28 11.75 -0.31 -6.73
CA GLU A 28 11.80 0.97 -6.01
C GLU A 28 10.44 1.35 -5.46
N ALA A 29 10.40 1.80 -4.22
CA ALA A 29 9.18 2.37 -3.62
C ALA A 29 9.10 3.85 -3.98
N LEU A 30 7.99 4.27 -4.57
CA LEU A 30 7.77 5.66 -4.95
C LEU A 30 6.44 6.17 -4.38
N PRO A 31 6.31 7.48 -4.15
CA PRO A 31 5.03 8.04 -3.71
C PRO A 31 3.99 7.95 -4.83
N ILE A 32 2.72 8.08 -4.45
CA ILE A 32 1.63 8.02 -5.45
C ILE A 32 1.66 9.17 -6.45
N SER A 33 2.44 10.22 -6.18
CA SER A 33 2.66 11.29 -7.17
C SER A 33 3.44 10.81 -8.39
N ALA A 34 4.15 9.68 -8.28
CA ALA A 34 4.84 9.08 -9.42
C ALA A 34 3.85 8.21 -10.19
N PRO A 35 3.58 8.50 -11.46
CA PRO A 35 2.57 7.75 -12.21
C PRO A 35 3.03 6.34 -12.56
N ILE A 36 2.08 5.49 -12.90
CA ILE A 36 2.33 4.17 -13.48
C ILE A 36 2.39 4.36 -14.99
N THR A 37 3.58 4.36 -15.55
CA THR A 37 3.78 4.66 -16.98
C THR A 37 3.85 3.42 -17.86
N GLU A 38 4.20 2.28 -17.27
CA GLU A 38 4.26 0.99 -17.98
C GLU A 38 3.32 -0.01 -17.33
N PRO A 39 2.82 -0.99 -18.09
CA PRO A 39 1.97 -2.02 -17.50
C PRO A 39 2.69 -2.80 -16.41
N VAL A 40 2.01 -3.03 -15.29
CA VAL A 40 2.49 -3.87 -14.20
C VAL A 40 1.46 -4.93 -13.88
N ASP A 41 1.93 -6.10 -13.48
CA ASP A 41 1.05 -7.20 -13.09
C ASP A 41 0.49 -6.95 -11.69
N ILE A 42 1.33 -6.40 -10.81
CA ILE A 42 0.97 -6.14 -9.42
C ILE A 42 1.39 -4.73 -9.04
N LEU A 43 0.46 -4.01 -8.43
CA LEU A 43 0.71 -2.73 -7.77
C LEU A 43 0.53 -2.92 -6.26
N PHE A 44 1.63 -2.86 -5.52
CA PHE A 44 1.56 -2.79 -4.05
C PHE A 44 1.24 -1.34 -3.68
N LEU A 45 0.10 -1.13 -3.04
CA LEU A 45 -0.38 0.20 -2.69
C LEU A 45 -0.38 0.39 -1.18
N GLY A 46 0.48 1.28 -0.71
CA GLY A 46 0.59 1.63 0.69
C GLY A 46 -0.24 2.85 1.05
N ASN A 47 -1.05 2.73 2.08
CA ASN A 47 -1.91 3.81 2.55
C ASN A 47 -2.36 3.54 3.99
N SER A 48 -3.06 4.52 4.57
CA SER A 48 -3.54 4.42 5.96
C SER A 48 -4.86 5.16 6.11
N TYR A 49 -5.54 4.92 7.22
CA TYR A 49 -6.71 5.72 7.60
C TYR A 49 -6.25 7.08 8.14
N TYR A 50 -6.97 8.10 7.73
CA TYR A 50 -6.91 9.43 8.33
C TYR A 50 -8.36 9.89 8.52
N ALA A 51 -8.69 10.33 9.73
CA ALA A 51 -10.05 10.81 10.04
C ALA A 51 -11.14 9.80 9.60
N PHE A 52 -10.95 8.53 9.90
CA PHE A 52 -11.89 7.43 9.64
C PHE A 52 -12.11 7.07 8.17
N THR A 53 -11.29 7.59 7.27
CA THR A 53 -11.37 7.24 5.85
C THR A 53 -9.97 7.26 5.22
N ILE A 54 -9.87 6.92 3.95
CA ILE A 54 -8.62 7.05 3.21
C ILE A 54 -8.46 8.50 2.75
N ASP A 55 -7.20 8.93 2.59
CA ASP A 55 -6.93 10.28 2.14
C ASP A 55 -7.49 10.50 0.74
N PRO A 56 -8.05 11.71 0.46
CA PRO A 56 -8.55 12.02 -0.88
C PRO A 56 -7.51 11.84 -2.00
N GLU A 57 -6.23 12.06 -1.72
CA GLU A 57 -5.18 11.85 -2.71
C GLU A 57 -5.04 10.38 -3.10
N VAL A 58 -5.18 9.48 -2.13
CA VAL A 58 -5.17 8.04 -2.40
C VAL A 58 -6.39 7.66 -3.24
N ARG A 59 -7.56 8.19 -2.90
CA ARG A 59 -8.78 7.95 -3.67
C ARG A 59 -8.64 8.41 -5.11
N THR A 60 -8.09 9.60 -5.31
CA THR A 60 -7.86 10.15 -6.65
C THR A 60 -6.87 9.28 -7.43
N PHE A 61 -5.79 8.85 -6.78
CA PHE A 61 -4.80 8.00 -7.41
C PHE A 61 -5.43 6.70 -7.92
N VAL A 62 -6.16 5.99 -7.07
CA VAL A 62 -6.80 4.72 -7.45
C VAL A 62 -7.83 4.95 -8.56
N SER A 63 -8.63 6.01 -8.43
CA SER A 63 -9.66 6.34 -9.44
C SER A 63 -9.05 6.63 -10.81
N SER A 64 -7.81 7.13 -10.85
CA SER A 64 -7.14 7.51 -12.09
C SER A 64 -6.31 6.38 -12.73
N LEU A 65 -6.20 5.23 -12.04
CA LEU A 65 -5.44 4.11 -12.59
C LEU A 65 -6.08 3.55 -13.84
N ASP A 66 -5.23 3.20 -14.81
CA ASP A 66 -5.66 2.58 -16.06
C ASP A 66 -5.70 1.06 -15.87
N LYS A 67 -6.87 0.47 -16.02
CA LYS A 67 -7.04 -0.98 -15.88
C LYS A 67 -6.21 -1.79 -16.87
N GLU A 68 -5.78 -1.17 -17.97
CA GLU A 68 -4.90 -1.81 -18.94
C GLU A 68 -3.46 -1.84 -18.46
N LYS A 69 -3.12 -1.03 -17.45
CA LYS A 69 -1.75 -0.92 -16.92
C LYS A 69 -1.56 -1.55 -15.54
N VAL A 70 -2.64 -1.93 -14.87
CA VAL A 70 -2.53 -2.54 -13.52
C VAL A 70 -3.31 -3.83 -13.49
N GLY A 71 -2.61 -4.95 -13.34
CA GLY A 71 -3.23 -6.26 -13.28
C GLY A 71 -4.06 -6.44 -12.01
N ARG A 72 -3.46 -6.14 -10.86
CA ARG A 72 -4.17 -6.15 -9.58
C ARG A 72 -3.45 -5.29 -8.56
N ILE A 73 -4.20 -4.83 -7.56
CA ILE A 73 -3.66 -4.09 -6.42
C ILE A 73 -3.51 -5.03 -5.23
N VAL A 74 -2.36 -4.94 -4.54
CA VAL A 74 -2.13 -5.59 -3.25
C VAL A 74 -2.01 -4.48 -2.22
N ASN A 75 -2.96 -4.43 -1.29
CA ASN A 75 -3.04 -3.35 -0.30
C ASN A 75 -2.14 -3.62 0.90
N PHE A 76 -1.47 -2.58 1.39
CA PHE A 76 -0.74 -2.65 2.65
C PHE A 76 -0.81 -1.29 3.35
N GLY A 77 -0.54 -1.28 4.64
CA GLY A 77 -0.52 -0.02 5.37
C GLY A 77 -0.34 -0.16 6.86
N SER A 78 -0.35 1.01 7.51
CA SER A 78 -0.25 1.11 8.97
C SER A 78 -1.37 2.01 9.49
N ALA A 79 -1.80 1.77 10.71
CA ALA A 79 -2.81 2.60 11.36
C ALA A 79 -2.65 2.53 12.87
N ALA A 80 -2.87 3.66 13.56
CA ALA A 80 -2.80 3.71 15.01
C ALA A 80 -4.02 3.07 15.66
N MET A 81 -5.21 3.40 15.17
CA MET A 81 -6.48 3.06 15.82
C MET A 81 -7.42 2.24 14.97
N MET A 82 -7.29 2.33 13.66
CA MET A 82 -8.25 1.71 12.73
C MET A 82 -7.73 0.39 12.18
N ASN A 83 -8.63 -0.36 11.60
CA ASN A 83 -8.29 -1.59 10.89
C ASN A 83 -7.76 -1.28 9.49
N SER A 84 -7.69 -2.31 8.66
CA SER A 84 -7.23 -2.21 7.29
C SER A 84 -8.09 -1.26 6.43
N THR A 85 -7.45 -0.60 5.48
CA THR A 85 -8.13 0.23 4.48
C THR A 85 -8.66 -0.58 3.30
N TRP A 86 -8.48 -1.90 3.30
CA TRP A 86 -8.76 -2.77 2.15
C TRP A 86 -10.15 -2.54 1.53
N LYS A 87 -11.18 -2.49 2.36
CA LYS A 87 -12.56 -2.31 1.88
C LYS A 87 -12.76 -0.96 1.20
N LYS A 88 -12.13 0.09 1.75
CA LYS A 88 -12.21 1.45 1.17
C LYS A 88 -11.53 1.50 -0.19
N ILE A 89 -10.34 0.90 -0.28
CA ILE A 89 -9.60 0.85 -1.55
C ILE A 89 -10.37 0.00 -2.57
N LYS A 90 -10.92 -1.13 -2.15
CA LYS A 90 -11.71 -1.99 -3.04
C LYS A 90 -12.89 -1.25 -3.65
N ALA A 91 -13.59 -0.45 -2.87
CA ALA A 91 -14.75 0.31 -3.37
C ALA A 91 -14.33 1.26 -4.52
N VAL A 92 -13.17 1.88 -4.41
CA VAL A 92 -12.65 2.78 -5.43
C VAL A 92 -12.10 1.99 -6.64
N ALA A 93 -11.36 0.92 -6.36
CA ALA A 93 -10.79 0.06 -7.40
C ALA A 93 -11.88 -0.58 -8.26
N ASP A 94 -12.96 -1.03 -7.65
CA ASP A 94 -14.09 -1.63 -8.38
C ASP A 94 -14.67 -0.65 -9.41
N LYS A 95 -14.81 0.62 -9.02
CA LYS A 95 -15.30 1.66 -9.94
C LYS A 95 -14.32 1.92 -11.08
N ALA A 96 -13.03 1.76 -10.84
CA ALA A 96 -12.00 1.94 -11.86
C ALA A 96 -11.78 0.67 -12.72
N GLY A 97 -12.45 -0.43 -12.36
CA GLY A 97 -12.28 -1.70 -13.05
C GLY A 97 -10.97 -2.42 -12.73
N ILE A 98 -10.36 -2.12 -11.59
CA ILE A 98 -9.09 -2.69 -11.16
C ILE A 98 -9.35 -3.82 -10.16
N GLN A 99 -8.71 -4.96 -10.38
CA GLN A 99 -8.83 -6.10 -9.49
C GLN A 99 -8.01 -5.91 -8.22
N MET A 100 -8.55 -6.34 -7.08
CA MET A 100 -7.85 -6.35 -5.79
C MET A 100 -7.50 -7.76 -5.39
N ASP A 101 -6.28 -7.98 -4.91
CA ASP A 101 -5.91 -9.24 -4.27
C ASP A 101 -6.61 -9.28 -2.90
N GLU A 102 -7.13 -10.43 -2.51
CA GLU A 102 -7.77 -10.59 -1.21
C GLU A 102 -6.77 -10.57 -0.05
N ARG A 103 -5.52 -10.88 -0.35
CA ARG A 103 -4.44 -10.84 0.64
C ARG A 103 -3.99 -9.40 0.84
N GLU A 104 -3.65 -9.06 2.07
CA GLU A 104 -3.17 -7.73 2.42
C GLU A 104 -2.22 -7.80 3.60
N PHE A 105 -1.48 -6.72 3.82
CA PHE A 105 -0.66 -6.57 5.01
C PHE A 105 -1.01 -5.26 5.70
N HIS A 106 -1.24 -5.32 7.02
CA HIS A 106 -1.34 -4.10 7.80
C HIS A 106 -0.77 -4.33 9.20
N CYS A 107 -0.30 -3.24 9.83
CA CYS A 107 0.25 -3.28 11.16
C CYS A 107 -0.06 -1.97 11.89
N LYS A 108 0.35 -1.87 13.15
CA LYS A 108 0.22 -0.63 13.90
C LYS A 108 1.25 0.38 13.43
N GLY A 109 0.89 1.66 13.50
CA GLY A 109 1.80 2.76 13.22
C GLY A 109 1.73 3.77 14.35
N GLU A 110 2.85 4.38 14.68
CA GLU A 110 2.90 5.41 15.71
C GLU A 110 2.17 6.67 15.26
N PHE A 111 1.32 7.21 16.13
CA PHE A 111 0.63 8.48 15.88
C PHE A 111 0.37 9.16 17.22
N LYS A 112 0.94 10.36 17.39
CA LYS A 112 0.80 11.17 18.62
C LYS A 112 1.09 10.37 19.89
N GLY A 113 2.18 9.59 19.88
CA GLY A 113 2.61 8.79 21.02
C GLY A 113 1.90 7.45 21.18
N VAL A 114 0.85 7.17 20.40
CA VAL A 114 0.17 5.88 20.39
C VAL A 114 1.00 4.91 19.56
N HIS A 115 1.23 3.69 20.05
CA HIS A 115 2.05 2.66 19.40
C HIS A 115 3.45 3.16 19.06
N LYS A 116 4.12 3.76 20.03
CA LYS A 116 5.46 4.33 19.86
C LYS A 116 6.43 3.30 19.29
N GLY A 117 7.22 3.72 18.31
CA GLY A 117 8.20 2.85 17.65
C GLY A 117 7.64 1.93 16.59
N LYS A 118 6.33 1.98 16.30
CA LYS A 118 5.70 1.15 15.26
C LYS A 118 5.59 1.92 13.94
N PRO A 119 5.77 1.26 12.80
CA PRO A 119 6.18 -0.15 12.64
C PRO A 119 7.62 -0.35 13.09
N ASP A 120 7.88 -1.49 13.73
CA ASP A 120 9.22 -1.84 14.18
C ASP A 120 9.87 -2.86 13.24
N GLU A 121 11.08 -3.34 13.60
CA GLU A 121 11.81 -4.31 12.79
C GLU A 121 11.01 -5.57 12.48
N THR A 122 10.25 -6.07 13.46
CA THR A 122 9.43 -7.26 13.27
C THR A 122 8.34 -7.01 12.22
N ASP A 123 7.72 -5.83 12.26
CA ASP A 123 6.70 -5.43 11.30
C ASP A 123 7.29 -5.32 9.89
N LEU A 124 8.49 -4.73 9.77
CA LEU A 124 9.15 -4.56 8.48
C LEU A 124 9.54 -5.92 7.88
N LYS A 125 10.02 -6.84 8.70
CA LYS A 125 10.34 -8.20 8.25
C LYS A 125 9.09 -8.95 7.78
N ALA A 126 8.00 -8.80 8.53
CA ALA A 126 6.73 -9.42 8.16
C ALA A 126 6.19 -8.88 6.84
N ALA A 127 6.31 -7.58 6.62
CA ALA A 127 5.91 -6.95 5.35
C ALA A 127 6.74 -7.48 4.18
N ALA A 128 8.06 -7.61 4.37
CA ALA A 128 8.97 -8.14 3.36
C ALA A 128 8.60 -9.59 3.00
N GLU A 129 8.33 -10.42 4.01
CA GLU A 129 7.91 -11.81 3.79
C GLU A 129 6.58 -11.91 3.07
N PHE A 130 5.63 -11.05 3.46
CA PHE A 130 4.34 -10.99 2.79
C PHE A 130 4.52 -10.71 1.29
N ALA A 131 5.35 -9.73 0.95
CA ALA A 131 5.60 -9.37 -0.45
C ALA A 131 6.21 -10.54 -1.23
N ARG A 132 7.17 -11.24 -0.64
CA ARG A 132 7.77 -12.42 -1.28
C ARG A 132 6.75 -13.51 -1.54
N LYS A 133 5.81 -13.73 -0.63
CA LYS A 133 4.74 -14.73 -0.80
C LYS A 133 3.78 -14.33 -1.91
N ILE A 134 3.49 -13.03 -2.05
CA ILE A 134 2.60 -12.56 -3.10
C ILE A 134 3.18 -12.85 -4.48
N ILE A 135 4.47 -12.60 -4.68
CA ILE A 135 5.10 -12.74 -6.00
C ILE A 135 5.67 -14.14 -6.25
N GLY A 136 5.89 -14.90 -5.20
CA GLY A 136 6.41 -16.27 -5.28
C GLY A 136 5.30 -17.25 -5.51
#